data_df5df9a045b329ec6be3e81f3156be93
#
_entry.id   df5df9a045b329ec6be3e81f3156be93
#
_cell.length_a   1.000
_cell.length_b   1.000
_cell.length_c   1.000
_cell.angle_alpha   90.00
_cell.angle_beta   90.00
_cell.angle_gamma   90.00
#
_symmetry.space_group_name_H-M   'P 1'
#
loop_
_entity.id
_entity.type
_entity.pdbx_description
1 polymer ?
#
loop_
_entity_poly.entity_id
_entity_poly.type
_entity_poly.pdbx_seq_one_letter_code
_entity_poly.pdbx_strand_id
1 'polypeptide(L)'
;LVYKQTLHLDRDPSKDIRKWEDYSIDLSGLINQEPGAIYRIILSFKQAYSAYPCGEEDKELQISEGPERLTKVSSDQLSEEDEAEWDTPQAYYYYNGSEKMDWRKYRWEERDNPCHISYYMGSDRTASCNVLASNLGMIVKRNSVNKLWVTVNNILDTAPVEKAKVTAYSFQLQPVGEAETDKNGFAVIDTKGVPFIVVAEAGKQKAYVRVADGEEQSVSRFDVGGKDIQKGLKGFIYGERGV
;
A
#
# COMPACT_ATOMS: atom_id res chain seq x y z
N LEU A 1 12.37 -8.26 6.98
CA LEU A 1 12.12 -7.15 7.91
C LEU A 1 13.31 -6.19 7.88
N VAL A 2 13.11 -4.93 7.50
CA VAL A 2 14.18 -3.92 7.40
C VAL A 2 14.20 -2.95 8.57
N TYR A 3 13.06 -2.80 9.27
CA TYR A 3 12.93 -1.90 10.40
C TYR A 3 11.75 -2.32 11.30
N LYS A 4 11.92 -2.17 12.61
CA LYS A 4 10.87 -2.38 13.62
C LYS A 4 11.06 -1.37 14.75
N GLN A 5 9.98 -0.79 15.22
CA GLN A 5 10.00 0.14 16.34
C GLN A 5 8.67 0.09 17.11
N THR A 6 8.75 0.23 18.43
CA THR A 6 7.58 0.52 19.26
C THR A 6 7.35 2.02 19.33
N LEU A 7 6.11 2.46 19.02
CA LEU A 7 5.70 3.85 19.06
C LEU A 7 4.97 4.12 20.39
N HIS A 8 5.40 5.14 21.10
CA HIS A 8 4.77 5.58 22.34
C HIS A 8 3.88 6.78 22.07
N LEU A 9 2.60 6.53 21.82
CA LEU A 9 1.61 7.56 21.45
C LEU A 9 1.26 8.47 22.64
N ASP A 10 1.42 7.97 23.86
CA ASP A 10 1.19 8.66 25.13
C ASP A 10 2.25 9.74 25.47
N ARG A 11 3.40 9.72 24.79
CA ARG A 11 4.50 10.65 25.05
C ARG A 11 4.36 11.98 24.34
N ASP A 12 3.41 12.13 23.43
CA ASP A 12 3.12 13.41 22.76
C ASP A 12 2.10 14.20 23.58
N PRO A 13 2.53 15.26 24.33
CA PRO A 13 1.66 16.02 25.19
C PRO A 13 0.61 16.87 24.41
N SER A 14 0.78 17.00 23.12
CA SER A 14 -0.18 17.71 22.25
C SER A 14 -1.37 16.85 21.85
N LYS A 15 -1.32 15.52 22.12
CA LYS A 15 -2.30 14.54 21.70
C LYS A 15 -3.10 14.00 22.91
N ASP A 16 -4.39 13.79 22.70
CA ASP A 16 -5.26 13.13 23.67
C ASP A 16 -5.54 11.68 23.23
N ILE A 17 -4.80 10.71 23.77
CA ILE A 17 -4.93 9.28 23.42
C ILE A 17 -6.34 8.70 23.65
N ARG A 18 -7.25 9.43 24.31
CA ARG A 18 -8.66 9.05 24.49
C ARG A 18 -9.55 9.48 23.34
N LYS A 19 -8.99 10.17 22.34
CA LYS A 19 -9.68 10.64 21.14
C LYS A 19 -9.02 10.06 19.90
N TRP A 20 -9.72 10.16 18.77
CA TRP A 20 -9.13 9.91 17.47
C TRP A 20 -8.15 11.04 17.14
N GLU A 21 -6.90 10.69 16.94
CA GLU A 21 -5.81 11.62 16.65
C GLU A 21 -5.00 11.13 15.45
N ASP A 22 -4.55 12.08 14.63
CA ASP A 22 -3.69 11.77 13.50
C ASP A 22 -2.23 11.75 13.93
N TYR A 23 -1.55 10.67 13.57
CA TYR A 23 -0.11 10.51 13.76
C TYR A 23 0.57 10.35 12.41
N SER A 24 1.69 11.04 12.21
CA SER A 24 2.52 10.92 11.02
C SER A 24 3.89 10.37 11.36
N ILE A 25 4.38 9.47 10.51
CA ILE A 25 5.69 8.85 10.66
C ILE A 25 6.50 9.17 9.42
N ASP A 26 7.64 9.84 9.60
CA ASP A 26 8.59 10.10 8.51
C ASP A 26 9.47 8.86 8.29
N LEU A 27 9.19 8.14 7.21
CA LEU A 27 9.94 6.95 6.84
C LEU A 27 11.35 7.26 6.33
N SER A 28 11.59 8.46 5.82
CA SER A 28 12.90 8.83 5.24
C SER A 28 14.03 8.79 6.24
N GLY A 29 13.72 9.11 7.50
CA GLY A 29 14.66 9.03 8.61
C GLY A 29 14.84 7.64 9.21
N LEU A 30 13.95 6.70 8.91
CA LEU A 30 13.92 5.38 9.53
C LEU A 30 14.59 4.30 8.69
N ILE A 31 14.44 4.37 7.37
CA ILE A 31 14.96 3.36 6.44
C ILE A 31 15.77 4.00 5.31
N ASN A 32 16.78 3.28 4.83
CA ASN A 32 17.45 3.65 3.58
C ASN A 32 16.54 3.24 2.43
N GLN A 33 15.84 4.21 1.85
CA GLN A 33 14.91 3.97 0.76
C GLN A 33 15.66 3.62 -0.52
N GLU A 34 15.27 2.52 -1.16
CA GLU A 34 15.73 2.16 -2.49
C GLU A 34 14.70 2.69 -3.51
N PRO A 35 15.11 3.53 -4.47
CA PRO A 35 14.21 4.03 -5.49
C PRO A 35 13.53 2.88 -6.26
N GLY A 36 12.22 2.93 -6.38
CA GLY A 36 11.43 1.90 -7.05
C GLY A 36 11.09 0.68 -6.20
N ALA A 37 11.56 0.61 -4.95
CA ALA A 37 11.16 -0.46 -4.03
C ALA A 37 9.77 -0.24 -3.45
N ILE A 38 9.07 -1.34 -3.18
CA ILE A 38 7.80 -1.34 -2.46
C ILE A 38 8.08 -1.80 -1.02
N TYR A 39 7.71 -0.95 -0.07
CA TYR A 39 7.80 -1.27 1.36
C TYR A 39 6.42 -1.59 1.90
N ARG A 40 6.30 -2.72 2.57
CA ARG A 40 5.11 -3.05 3.33
C ARG A 40 5.26 -2.52 4.74
N ILE A 41 4.34 -1.66 5.15
CA ILE A 41 4.28 -1.10 6.49
C ILE A 41 3.19 -1.84 7.24
N ILE A 42 3.54 -2.39 8.42
CA ILE A 42 2.62 -3.08 9.29
C ILE A 42 2.58 -2.35 10.62
N LEU A 43 1.40 -1.96 11.06
CA LEU A 43 1.13 -1.45 12.39
C LEU A 43 0.38 -2.53 13.15
N SER A 44 0.88 -2.89 14.32
CA SER A 44 0.23 -3.87 15.19
C SER A 44 0.08 -3.34 16.59
N PHE A 45 -0.96 -3.76 17.27
CA PHE A 45 -1.26 -3.40 18.64
C PHE A 45 -1.40 -4.67 19.49
N LYS A 46 -0.60 -4.78 20.54
CA LYS A 46 -0.55 -5.94 21.44
C LYS A 46 -1.02 -5.56 22.83
N GLN A 47 -1.39 -6.56 23.64
CA GLN A 47 -1.77 -6.37 25.04
C GLN A 47 -0.71 -5.58 25.83
N ALA A 48 0.58 -5.89 25.63
CA ALA A 48 1.70 -5.20 26.27
C ALA A 48 1.78 -3.70 25.97
N TYR A 49 1.16 -3.23 24.88
CA TYR A 49 1.15 -1.81 24.47
C TYR A 49 -0.10 -1.08 24.96
N SER A 50 -1.02 -1.79 25.59
CA SER A 50 -2.27 -1.22 26.06
C SER A 50 -2.06 -0.36 27.31
N ALA A 51 -2.59 0.86 27.27
CA ALA A 51 -2.72 1.71 28.47
C ALA A 51 -3.99 1.41 29.29
N TYR A 52 -4.76 0.40 28.92
CA TYR A 52 -5.98 0.03 29.63
C TYR A 52 -5.62 -0.51 31.02
N PRO A 53 -6.30 -0.06 32.10
CA PRO A 53 -5.99 -0.45 33.48
C PRO A 53 -6.49 -1.87 33.79
N CYS A 54 -5.69 -2.87 33.45
CA CYS A 54 -5.90 -4.26 33.86
C CYS A 54 -5.21 -4.54 35.20
N GLY A 55 -5.64 -5.59 35.91
CA GLY A 55 -4.99 -6.05 37.13
C GLY A 55 -3.53 -6.46 36.93
N GLU A 56 -2.71 -6.47 37.98
CA GLU A 56 -1.28 -6.78 37.88
C GLU A 56 -0.99 -8.20 37.38
N GLU A 57 -1.91 -9.13 37.54
CA GLU A 57 -1.76 -10.53 37.11
C GLU A 57 -1.79 -10.70 35.57
N ASP A 58 -2.31 -9.69 34.85
CA ASP A 58 -2.47 -9.75 33.38
C ASP A 58 -1.29 -9.13 32.61
N LYS A 59 -0.28 -8.58 33.28
CA LYS A 59 0.87 -7.91 32.66
C LYS A 59 2.05 -8.86 32.44
N GLU A 60 1.85 -9.91 31.66
CA GLU A 60 2.99 -10.64 31.10
C GLU A 60 3.43 -9.98 29.79
N LEU A 61 4.44 -9.11 29.84
CA LEU A 61 5.40 -8.96 28.74
C LEU A 61 6.29 -7.73 28.96
N GLN A 62 7.59 -7.97 29.02
CA GLN A 62 8.58 -6.90 28.94
C GLN A 62 8.64 -6.41 27.48
N ILE A 63 8.36 -5.13 27.28
CA ILE A 63 8.51 -4.47 25.99
C ILE A 63 10.00 -4.22 25.77
N SER A 64 10.58 -4.76 24.70
CA SER A 64 11.89 -4.34 24.22
C SER A 64 11.79 -2.89 23.73
N GLU A 65 12.32 -1.96 24.49
CA GLU A 65 12.36 -0.54 24.15
C GLU A 65 13.55 -0.26 23.25
N GLY A 66 13.33 0.02 22.00
CA GLY A 66 14.34 0.54 21.09
C GLY A 66 14.11 0.20 19.62
N PRO A 67 14.64 1.00 18.71
CA PRO A 67 14.60 0.70 17.29
C PRO A 67 15.54 -0.47 16.98
N GLU A 68 14.99 -1.59 16.54
CA GLU A 68 15.77 -2.67 15.98
C GLU A 68 15.94 -2.43 14.47
N ARG A 69 17.15 -2.06 14.05
CA ARG A 69 17.53 -2.12 12.63
C ARG A 69 17.95 -3.54 12.33
N LEU A 70 17.15 -4.22 11.54
CA LEU A 70 17.44 -5.57 11.11
C LEU A 70 18.30 -5.52 9.84
N THR A 71 19.25 -6.44 9.76
CA THR A 71 20.08 -6.60 8.57
C THR A 71 19.16 -6.94 7.40
N LYS A 72 19.36 -6.26 6.27
CA LYS A 72 18.61 -6.54 5.05
C LYS A 72 18.80 -8.00 4.69
N VAL A 73 17.72 -8.77 4.70
CA VAL A 73 17.71 -10.13 4.17
C VAL A 73 17.60 -10.01 2.66
N SER A 74 18.50 -10.66 1.91
CA SER A 74 18.37 -10.71 0.45
C SER A 74 17.18 -11.58 0.07
N SER A 75 16.58 -11.34 -1.10
CA SER A 75 15.45 -12.13 -1.60
C SER A 75 15.73 -13.63 -1.63
N ASP A 76 16.99 -14.01 -1.79
CA ASP A 76 17.44 -15.41 -1.83
C ASP A 76 17.48 -16.08 -0.45
N GLN A 77 17.22 -15.31 0.61
CA GLN A 77 17.25 -15.77 2.01
C GLN A 77 15.87 -15.61 2.68
N LEU A 78 14.83 -15.28 1.91
CA LEU A 78 13.47 -15.30 2.41
C LEU A 78 13.09 -16.74 2.74
N SER A 79 12.49 -16.94 3.91
CA SER A 79 11.89 -18.23 4.23
C SER A 79 10.61 -18.43 3.42
N GLU A 80 10.18 -19.69 3.26
CA GLU A 80 8.87 -19.97 2.64
C GLU A 80 7.72 -19.26 3.37
N GLU A 81 7.87 -19.03 4.67
CA GLU A 81 6.88 -18.29 5.48
C GLU A 81 6.85 -16.79 5.10
N ASP A 82 8.02 -16.18 4.84
CA ASP A 82 8.12 -14.77 4.41
C ASP A 82 7.56 -14.57 3.00
N GLU A 83 7.79 -15.52 2.08
CA GLU A 83 7.21 -15.50 0.74
C GLU A 83 5.68 -15.64 0.80
N ALA A 84 5.18 -16.58 1.60
CA ALA A 84 3.74 -16.76 1.80
C ALA A 84 3.07 -15.51 2.39
N GLU A 85 3.77 -14.76 3.22
CA GLU A 85 3.27 -13.49 3.78
C GLU A 85 3.08 -12.41 2.70
N TRP A 86 3.93 -12.39 1.66
CA TRP A 86 3.75 -11.50 0.52
C TRP A 86 2.59 -11.91 -0.38
N ASP A 87 2.44 -13.18 -0.61
CA ASP A 87 1.46 -13.72 -1.57
C ASP A 87 0.05 -13.84 -0.98
N THR A 88 -0.06 -13.92 0.35
CA THR A 88 -1.33 -14.10 1.02
C THR A 88 -1.64 -12.91 1.93
N PRO A 89 -2.41 -11.90 1.45
CA PRO A 89 -2.80 -10.73 2.28
C PRO A 89 -3.49 -11.11 3.58
N GLN A 90 -4.08 -12.29 3.65
CA GLN A 90 -4.75 -12.83 4.84
C GLN A 90 -3.80 -13.48 5.85
N ALA A 91 -2.55 -13.74 5.50
CA ALA A 91 -1.55 -14.28 6.43
C ALA A 91 -1.31 -13.38 7.65
N TYR A 92 -1.66 -12.09 7.54
CA TYR A 92 -1.64 -11.15 8.67
C TYR A 92 -2.47 -11.58 9.87
N TYR A 93 -3.53 -12.33 9.67
CA TYR A 93 -4.36 -12.84 10.77
C TYR A 93 -3.64 -13.84 11.66
N TYR A 94 -2.53 -14.42 11.16
CA TYR A 94 -1.74 -15.40 11.91
C TYR A 94 -0.56 -14.79 12.64
N TYR A 95 -0.25 -13.50 12.37
CA TYR A 95 0.88 -12.81 12.96
C TYR A 95 0.45 -11.49 13.59
N ASN A 96 0.84 -11.26 14.82
CA ASN A 96 0.72 -9.96 15.47
C ASN A 96 2.05 -9.19 15.31
N GLY A 97 2.18 -8.48 14.21
CA GLY A 97 3.46 -7.94 13.80
C GLY A 97 4.34 -9.04 13.21
N SER A 98 5.53 -9.24 13.73
CA SER A 98 6.47 -10.30 13.31
C SER A 98 6.40 -11.57 14.19
N GLU A 99 5.40 -11.70 15.05
CA GLU A 99 5.27 -12.83 15.96
C GLU A 99 4.03 -13.66 15.64
N LYS A 100 4.22 -14.98 15.53
CA LYS A 100 3.14 -15.93 15.27
C LYS A 100 2.15 -15.96 16.44
N MET A 101 0.89 -15.80 16.14
CA MET A 101 -0.18 -15.83 17.17
C MET A 101 -0.44 -17.26 17.63
N ASP A 102 -0.48 -17.45 18.94
CA ASP A 102 -0.88 -18.73 19.53
C ASP A 102 -2.41 -18.82 19.68
N TRP A 103 -3.07 -19.32 18.66
CA TRP A 103 -4.52 -19.48 18.59
C TRP A 103 -5.10 -20.38 19.67
N ARG A 104 -4.30 -21.20 20.35
CA ARG A 104 -4.74 -22.01 21.50
C ARG A 104 -5.13 -21.16 22.70
N LYS A 105 -4.64 -19.91 22.75
CA LYS A 105 -4.97 -18.93 23.81
C LYS A 105 -6.23 -18.13 23.48
N TYR A 106 -6.77 -18.25 22.27
CA TYR A 106 -7.97 -17.50 21.87
C TYR A 106 -9.23 -18.06 22.55
N ARG A 107 -9.99 -17.16 23.19
CA ARG A 107 -11.30 -17.43 23.77
C ARG A 107 -12.31 -16.46 23.19
N TRP A 108 -13.32 -16.99 22.55
CA TRP A 108 -14.33 -16.17 21.87
C TRP A 108 -15.07 -15.23 22.83
N GLU A 109 -15.38 -15.71 24.04
CA GLU A 109 -16.08 -14.96 25.09
C GLU A 109 -15.29 -13.72 25.54
N GLU A 110 -13.96 -13.78 25.42
CA GLU A 110 -13.03 -12.75 25.87
C GLU A 110 -12.57 -11.79 24.72
N ARG A 111 -13.13 -11.91 23.52
CA ARG A 111 -12.72 -11.09 22.36
C ARG A 111 -12.94 -9.58 22.55
N ASP A 112 -13.88 -9.20 23.42
CA ASP A 112 -14.23 -7.81 23.74
C ASP A 112 -13.62 -7.33 25.07
N ASN A 113 -12.84 -8.19 25.75
CA ASN A 113 -12.17 -7.88 27.01
C ASN A 113 -10.74 -7.38 26.77
N PRO A 114 -10.45 -6.07 26.96
CA PRO A 114 -9.12 -5.49 26.72
C PRO A 114 -8.03 -5.99 27.69
N CYS A 115 -8.42 -6.73 28.74
CA CYS A 115 -7.48 -7.37 29.66
C CYS A 115 -7.12 -8.81 29.27
N HIS A 116 -7.77 -9.37 28.24
CA HIS A 116 -7.47 -10.71 27.75
C HIS A 116 -6.80 -10.68 26.39
N ILE A 117 -5.87 -11.61 26.15
CA ILE A 117 -5.10 -11.71 24.89
C ILE A 117 -6.01 -11.81 23.65
N SER A 118 -7.17 -12.45 23.77
CA SER A 118 -8.13 -12.61 22.65
C SER A 118 -8.58 -11.28 22.02
N TYR A 119 -8.65 -10.20 22.81
CA TYR A 119 -8.98 -8.86 22.32
C TYR A 119 -7.96 -8.37 21.29
N TYR A 120 -6.68 -8.72 21.48
CA TYR A 120 -5.56 -8.28 20.63
C TYR A 120 -5.30 -9.22 19.45
N MET A 121 -6.03 -10.33 19.37
CA MET A 121 -5.96 -11.30 18.26
C MET A 121 -6.96 -10.99 17.15
N GLY A 122 -7.75 -9.94 17.27
CA GLY A 122 -8.66 -9.49 16.23
C GLY A 122 -7.92 -8.85 15.06
N SER A 123 -8.46 -9.03 13.85
CA SER A 123 -7.90 -8.45 12.62
C SER A 123 -7.84 -6.92 12.60
N ASP A 124 -8.68 -6.28 13.40
CA ASP A 124 -8.76 -4.83 13.59
C ASP A 124 -7.65 -4.26 14.50
N ARG A 125 -6.79 -5.11 15.03
CA ARG A 125 -5.60 -4.73 15.81
C ARG A 125 -4.32 -4.66 15.00
N THR A 126 -4.42 -4.93 13.71
CA THR A 126 -3.30 -4.85 12.76
C THR A 126 -3.76 -4.10 11.51
N ALA A 127 -2.97 -3.17 11.04
CA ALA A 127 -3.18 -2.49 9.79
C ALA A 127 -1.92 -2.56 8.94
N SER A 128 -2.07 -2.71 7.64
CA SER A 128 -0.93 -2.72 6.72
C SER A 128 -1.21 -1.92 5.47
N CYS A 129 -0.17 -1.34 4.92
CA CYS A 129 -0.21 -0.70 3.60
C CYS A 129 1.12 -0.90 2.88
N ASN A 130 1.07 -0.88 1.55
CA ASN A 130 2.25 -0.86 0.71
C ASN A 130 2.56 0.57 0.30
N VAL A 131 3.81 0.98 0.44
CA VAL A 131 4.31 2.30 0.06
C VAL A 131 5.41 2.13 -0.97
N LEU A 132 5.25 2.77 -2.11
CA LEU A 132 6.24 2.79 -3.18
C LEU A 132 7.22 3.95 -2.95
N ALA A 133 8.51 3.63 -2.87
CA ALA A 133 9.59 4.64 -2.81
C ALA A 133 9.93 5.11 -4.23
N SER A 134 9.11 5.95 -4.81
CA SER A 134 9.30 6.47 -6.16
C SER A 134 8.72 7.87 -6.31
N ASN A 135 9.37 8.67 -7.17
CA ASN A 135 8.86 9.95 -7.60
C ASN A 135 8.09 9.85 -8.93
N LEU A 136 7.92 8.66 -9.48
CA LEU A 136 7.14 8.47 -10.70
C LEU A 136 5.66 8.31 -10.37
N GLY A 137 4.83 9.18 -10.95
CA GLY A 137 3.39 9.00 -11.07
C GLY A 137 3.06 8.39 -12.43
N MET A 138 2.13 7.44 -12.48
CA MET A 138 1.69 6.82 -13.72
C MET A 138 0.18 6.73 -13.77
N ILE A 139 -0.40 7.12 -14.89
CA ILE A 139 -1.80 6.92 -15.21
C ILE A 139 -1.88 6.02 -16.43
N VAL A 140 -2.70 4.99 -16.35
CA VAL A 140 -2.91 4.05 -17.46
C VAL A 140 -4.40 4.01 -17.80
N LYS A 141 -4.69 4.18 -19.09
CA LYS A 141 -6.02 3.98 -19.68
C LYS A 141 -5.99 2.81 -20.64
N ARG A 142 -6.90 1.87 -20.47
CA ARG A 142 -7.10 0.76 -21.38
C ARG A 142 -8.28 1.07 -22.32
N ASN A 143 -8.11 0.85 -23.62
CA ASN A 143 -9.22 0.91 -24.55
C ASN A 143 -9.68 -0.49 -24.96
N SER A 144 -10.80 -0.56 -25.70
CA SER A 144 -11.40 -1.82 -26.16
C SER A 144 -10.59 -2.57 -27.23
N VAL A 145 -9.50 -2.00 -27.75
CA VAL A 145 -8.74 -2.53 -28.90
C VAL A 145 -7.29 -2.85 -28.51
N ASN A 146 -7.07 -3.50 -27.37
CA ASN A 146 -5.74 -3.94 -26.92
C ASN A 146 -4.67 -2.85 -26.90
N LYS A 147 -5.07 -1.60 -26.64
CA LYS A 147 -4.14 -0.47 -26.49
C LYS A 147 -4.18 0.07 -25.08
N LEU A 148 -3.01 0.38 -24.55
CA LEU A 148 -2.85 1.12 -23.30
C LEU A 148 -2.30 2.50 -23.63
N TRP A 149 -2.93 3.52 -23.09
CA TRP A 149 -2.42 4.89 -23.05
C TRP A 149 -1.82 5.14 -21.69
N VAL A 150 -0.57 5.50 -21.66
CA VAL A 150 0.20 5.65 -20.43
C VAL A 150 0.75 7.06 -20.36
N THR A 151 0.58 7.70 -19.22
CA THR A 151 1.23 8.98 -18.91
C THR A 151 2.12 8.79 -17.68
N VAL A 152 3.39 9.23 -17.78
CA VAL A 152 4.36 9.18 -16.69
C VAL A 152 4.84 10.58 -16.36
N ASN A 153 4.68 10.97 -15.11
CA ASN A 153 5.07 12.26 -14.58
C ASN A 153 5.89 12.11 -13.30
N ASN A 154 6.72 13.09 -13.00
CA ASN A 154 7.31 13.22 -11.68
C ASN A 154 6.28 13.83 -10.71
N ILE A 155 5.99 13.15 -9.60
CA ILE A 155 4.96 13.58 -8.64
C ILE A 155 5.36 14.81 -7.82
N LEU A 156 6.64 15.19 -7.77
CA LEU A 156 7.12 16.31 -6.98
C LEU A 156 6.89 17.67 -7.68
N ASP A 157 7.04 17.69 -9.00
CA ASP A 157 6.97 18.92 -9.81
C ASP A 157 5.99 18.82 -10.98
N THR A 158 5.31 17.69 -11.13
CA THR A 158 4.38 17.36 -12.20
C THR A 158 4.99 17.32 -13.60
N ALA A 159 6.32 17.44 -13.71
CA ALA A 159 7.00 17.42 -15.00
C ALA A 159 6.82 16.06 -15.72
N PRO A 160 6.60 16.07 -17.03
CA PRO A 160 6.54 14.83 -17.81
C PRO A 160 7.91 14.14 -17.83
N VAL A 161 7.89 12.81 -17.75
CA VAL A 161 9.11 12.00 -17.80
C VAL A 161 9.28 11.45 -19.20
N GLU A 162 10.25 12.00 -19.95
CA GLU A 162 10.63 11.54 -21.28
C GLU A 162 11.48 10.26 -21.20
N LYS A 163 11.34 9.37 -22.19
CA LYS A 163 12.12 8.12 -22.32
C LYS A 163 12.00 7.18 -21.12
N ALA A 164 10.91 7.25 -20.37
CA ALA A 164 10.59 6.19 -19.43
C ALA A 164 10.21 4.92 -20.21
N LYS A 165 10.87 3.81 -19.91
CA LYS A 165 10.50 2.51 -20.47
C LYS A 165 9.21 2.04 -19.79
N VAL A 166 8.17 1.76 -20.56
CA VAL A 166 6.89 1.28 -20.04
C VAL A 166 6.61 -0.11 -20.61
N THR A 167 6.44 -1.09 -19.73
CA THR A 167 6.19 -2.49 -20.10
C THR A 167 4.89 -2.97 -19.47
N ALA A 168 4.03 -3.54 -20.31
CA ALA A 168 2.83 -4.22 -19.87
C ALA A 168 3.10 -5.73 -19.72
N TYR A 169 2.69 -6.31 -18.58
CA TYR A 169 2.86 -7.72 -18.28
C TYR A 169 1.51 -8.41 -18.12
N SER A 170 1.44 -9.69 -18.52
CA SER A 170 0.32 -10.58 -18.23
C SER A 170 0.30 -10.99 -16.74
N PHE A 171 -0.73 -11.73 -16.32
CA PHE A 171 -0.82 -12.32 -14.97
C PHE A 171 0.36 -13.26 -14.66
N GLN A 172 0.92 -13.96 -15.67
CA GLN A 172 2.11 -14.79 -15.52
C GLN A 172 3.43 -14.00 -15.60
N LEU A 173 3.37 -12.66 -15.50
CA LEU A 173 4.51 -11.76 -15.60
C LEU A 173 5.30 -11.86 -16.92
N GLN A 174 4.65 -12.31 -17.99
CA GLN A 174 5.24 -12.29 -19.32
C GLN A 174 4.97 -10.92 -19.98
N PRO A 175 5.95 -10.29 -20.63
CA PRO A 175 5.74 -9.02 -21.32
C PRO A 175 4.78 -9.22 -22.50
N VAL A 176 3.71 -8.43 -22.53
CA VAL A 176 2.69 -8.44 -23.58
C VAL A 176 2.73 -7.20 -24.47
N GLY A 177 3.51 -6.20 -24.10
CA GLY A 177 3.76 -4.99 -24.90
C GLY A 177 4.69 -4.02 -24.18
N GLU A 178 5.39 -3.18 -24.95
CA GLU A 178 6.29 -2.17 -24.39
C GLU A 178 6.32 -0.92 -25.28
N ALA A 179 6.63 0.22 -24.69
CA ALA A 179 6.87 1.49 -25.37
C ALA A 179 7.76 2.39 -24.51
N GLU A 180 8.26 3.48 -25.09
CA GLU A 180 8.91 4.57 -24.36
C GLU A 180 8.04 5.81 -24.39
N THR A 181 8.09 6.60 -23.32
CA THR A 181 7.37 7.87 -23.25
C THR A 181 8.04 8.93 -24.12
N ASP A 182 7.21 9.77 -24.75
CA ASP A 182 7.64 10.94 -25.51
C ASP A 182 8.01 12.11 -24.59
N LYS A 183 8.32 13.28 -25.20
CA LYS A 183 8.65 14.52 -24.48
C LYS A 183 7.53 15.05 -23.57
N ASN A 184 6.29 14.59 -23.77
CA ASN A 184 5.15 14.93 -22.94
C ASN A 184 4.88 13.86 -21.87
N GLY A 185 5.77 12.88 -21.71
CA GLY A 185 5.60 11.77 -20.78
C GLY A 185 4.54 10.75 -21.21
N PHE A 186 4.14 10.74 -22.49
CA PHE A 186 3.06 9.93 -23.01
C PHE A 186 3.57 8.76 -23.85
N ALA A 187 2.97 7.59 -23.67
CA ALA A 187 3.25 6.39 -24.46
C ALA A 187 1.96 5.66 -24.82
N VAL A 188 2.01 4.97 -25.96
CA VAL A 188 0.93 4.06 -26.41
C VAL A 188 1.53 2.67 -26.56
N ILE A 189 0.94 1.69 -25.86
CA ILE A 189 1.38 0.29 -25.90
C ILE A 189 0.32 -0.53 -26.64
N ASP A 190 0.71 -1.19 -27.71
CA ASP A 190 -0.09 -2.22 -28.36
C ASP A 190 0.17 -3.55 -27.64
N THR A 191 -0.88 -4.14 -27.03
CA THR A 191 -0.72 -5.39 -26.26
C THR A 191 -1.06 -6.61 -27.12
N LYS A 192 -0.22 -7.64 -27.04
CA LYS A 192 -0.42 -8.94 -27.73
C LYS A 192 -1.19 -9.96 -26.86
N GLY A 193 -1.61 -9.56 -25.67
CA GLY A 193 -2.32 -10.39 -24.71
C GLY A 193 -3.05 -9.53 -23.69
N VAL A 194 -3.68 -10.16 -22.70
CA VAL A 194 -4.40 -9.46 -21.63
C VAL A 194 -3.38 -8.87 -20.64
N PRO A 195 -3.29 -7.55 -20.51
CA PRO A 195 -2.39 -6.93 -19.57
C PRO A 195 -2.96 -7.06 -18.14
N PHE A 196 -2.08 -7.32 -17.16
CA PHE A 196 -2.40 -7.41 -15.75
C PHE A 196 -1.77 -6.26 -14.95
N ILE A 197 -0.51 -5.94 -15.23
CA ILE A 197 0.23 -4.86 -14.58
C ILE A 197 1.06 -4.10 -15.63
N VAL A 198 1.15 -2.80 -15.45
CA VAL A 198 2.05 -1.93 -16.22
C VAL A 198 3.13 -1.40 -15.29
N VAL A 199 4.37 -1.47 -15.75
CA VAL A 199 5.55 -0.98 -15.03
C VAL A 199 6.21 0.11 -15.87
N ALA A 200 6.44 1.27 -15.28
CA ALA A 200 7.27 2.33 -15.86
C ALA A 200 8.61 2.41 -15.13
N GLU A 201 9.70 2.54 -15.89
CA GLU A 201 11.06 2.63 -15.38
C GLU A 201 11.76 3.85 -15.93
N ALA A 202 12.33 4.68 -15.06
CA ALA A 202 13.17 5.83 -15.41
C ALA A 202 14.38 5.89 -14.46
N GLY A 203 15.56 5.54 -14.97
CA GLY A 203 16.76 5.36 -14.14
C GLY A 203 16.56 4.26 -13.10
N LYS A 204 16.64 4.61 -11.81
CA LYS A 204 16.37 3.68 -10.71
C LYS A 204 14.93 3.75 -10.20
N GLN A 205 14.14 4.71 -10.68
CA GLN A 205 12.76 4.90 -10.27
C GLN A 205 11.85 3.93 -11.00
N LYS A 206 10.81 3.43 -10.33
CA LYS A 206 9.79 2.57 -10.91
C LYS A 206 8.41 3.01 -10.46
N ALA A 207 7.42 2.83 -11.33
CA ALA A 207 6.01 2.97 -11.00
C ALA A 207 5.26 1.72 -11.47
N TYR A 208 4.19 1.37 -10.74
CA TYR A 208 3.41 0.14 -10.98
C TYR A 208 1.93 0.48 -10.96
N VAL A 209 1.18 0.01 -11.96
CA VAL A 209 -0.28 0.14 -12.02
C VAL A 209 -0.88 -1.19 -12.44
N ARG A 210 -1.80 -1.74 -11.64
CA ARG A 210 -2.62 -2.88 -12.04
C ARG A 210 -3.70 -2.41 -13.00
N VAL A 211 -3.87 -3.16 -14.08
CA VAL A 211 -4.82 -2.85 -15.17
C VAL A 211 -5.76 -4.04 -15.44
N ALA A 212 -5.85 -4.95 -14.48
CA ALA A 212 -6.80 -6.06 -14.52
C ALA A 212 -8.25 -5.55 -14.41
N ASP A 213 -9.20 -6.35 -14.89
CA ASP A 213 -10.61 -6.02 -14.77
C ASP A 213 -11.01 -5.90 -13.28
N GLY A 214 -11.74 -4.83 -12.94
CA GLY A 214 -12.12 -4.50 -11.56
C GLY A 214 -11.16 -3.56 -10.83
N GLU A 215 -10.05 -3.17 -11.45
CA GLU A 215 -9.08 -2.22 -10.88
C GLU A 215 -9.33 -0.77 -11.35
N GLU A 216 -10.37 -0.55 -12.12
CA GLU A 216 -10.71 0.78 -12.63
C GLU A 216 -11.14 1.69 -11.49
N GLN A 217 -10.68 2.93 -11.51
CA GLN A 217 -11.15 3.93 -10.57
C GLN A 217 -12.61 4.26 -10.84
N SER A 218 -13.45 4.20 -9.81
CA SER A 218 -14.84 4.62 -9.92
C SER A 218 -14.93 6.11 -10.20
N VAL A 219 -15.60 6.48 -11.28
CA VAL A 219 -15.92 7.88 -11.62
C VAL A 219 -17.06 8.45 -10.78
N SER A 220 -17.77 7.64 -10.00
CA SER A 220 -18.88 8.08 -9.15
C SER A 220 -18.50 9.09 -8.07
N ARG A 221 -17.21 9.20 -7.77
CA ARG A 221 -16.66 10.19 -6.82
C ARG A 221 -16.27 11.51 -7.46
N PHE A 222 -16.29 11.59 -8.79
CA PHE A 222 -16.01 12.83 -9.50
C PHE A 222 -17.33 13.54 -9.81
N ASP A 223 -17.36 14.85 -9.62
CA ASP A 223 -18.47 15.67 -10.07
C ASP A 223 -18.43 15.76 -11.60
N VAL A 224 -19.23 14.90 -12.25
CA VAL A 224 -19.41 14.88 -13.69
C VAL A 224 -20.60 15.76 -14.15
N GLY A 225 -21.26 16.42 -13.20
CA GLY A 225 -22.42 17.28 -13.48
C GLY A 225 -22.05 18.53 -14.27
N GLY A 226 -20.80 19.01 -14.15
CA GLY A 226 -20.32 20.25 -14.75
C GLY A 226 -21.07 21.49 -14.22
N LYS A 227 -20.80 22.65 -14.76
CA LYS A 227 -21.49 23.89 -14.36
C LYS A 227 -22.98 23.84 -14.67
N ASP A 228 -23.78 24.33 -13.73
CA ASP A 228 -25.20 24.56 -13.98
C ASP A 228 -25.41 25.52 -15.14
N ILE A 229 -26.29 25.16 -16.04
CA ILE A 229 -26.66 26.00 -17.18
C ILE A 229 -27.87 26.83 -16.79
N GLN A 230 -27.68 28.14 -16.77
CA GLN A 230 -28.78 29.07 -16.53
C GLN A 230 -29.74 29.20 -17.73
N LYS A 231 -29.27 29.01 -18.95
CA LYS A 231 -30.06 29.00 -20.21
C LYS A 231 -29.33 28.22 -21.30
N GLY A 232 -30.01 27.32 -22.00
CA GLY A 232 -29.49 26.61 -23.18
C GLY A 232 -29.38 25.11 -23.06
N LEU A 233 -28.74 24.47 -24.04
CA LEU A 233 -28.49 23.02 -24.09
C LEU A 233 -27.17 22.68 -23.39
N LYS A 234 -27.17 21.63 -22.59
CA LYS A 234 -25.96 21.05 -21.97
C LYS A 234 -25.65 19.71 -22.64
N GLY A 235 -24.51 19.63 -23.28
CA GLY A 235 -24.01 18.38 -23.85
C GLY A 235 -23.10 17.67 -22.87
N PHE A 236 -23.27 16.37 -22.75
CA PHE A 236 -22.35 15.47 -22.01
C PHE A 236 -21.75 14.51 -23.02
N ILE A 237 -20.43 14.33 -22.94
CA ILE A 237 -19.73 13.32 -23.70
C ILE A 237 -19.37 12.20 -22.71
N TYR A 238 -19.97 11.04 -22.93
CA TYR A 238 -19.63 9.84 -22.16
C TYR A 238 -18.73 8.97 -23.04
N GLY A 239 -17.56 8.58 -22.55
CA GLY A 239 -16.78 7.51 -23.14
C GLY A 239 -17.43 6.15 -22.85
N GLU A 240 -17.13 5.15 -23.67
CA GLU A 240 -17.69 3.79 -23.57
C GLU A 240 -17.44 3.11 -22.21
N ARG A 241 -16.48 3.60 -21.46
CA ARG A 241 -16.19 3.18 -20.07
C ARG A 241 -15.79 4.40 -19.27
N GLY A 242 -16.74 5.30 -18.99
CA GLY A 242 -16.58 6.43 -18.06
C GLY A 242 -15.14 6.70 -17.71
N VAL A 243 -14.40 7.17 -18.64
CA VAL A 243 -12.96 7.45 -18.67
C VAL A 243 -12.14 6.84 -17.63
#